data_ae7f909d7b947da929f8c37278c5f0e0
#
_entry.id   ae7f909d7b947da929f8c37278c5f0e0
#
_cell.length_a   1.000
_cell.length_b   1.000
_cell.length_c   1.000
_cell.angle_alpha   90.00
_cell.angle_beta   90.00
_cell.angle_gamma   90.00
#
_symmetry.space_group_name_H-M   'P 1'
#
loop_
_entity.id
_entity.type
_entity.pdbx_description
1 polymer ?
#
loop_
_entity_poly.entity_id
_entity_poly.type
_entity_poly.pdbx_seq_one_letter_code
_entity_poly.pdbx_strand_id
1 'polypeptide(L)'
;GESGLLAVSPPWNRPIFEPSKPQNIGVSNFSREQLDAVRGVAQISALQNKFSPSHMPQEELDLIRYTNELGIAYVPYSPLGGTFPPTAFNLTRPELVQLAAEAQVSLPVLVLNWHLSLSPNIIPLVGSRRPESLIDSAKVLTADIPKEITKAVAELFI
;
A
#
# COMPACT_ATOMS: atom_id res chain seq x y z
N GLY A 1 -24.23 52.65 -13.44
CA GLY A 1 -24.48 51.23 -13.29
C GLY A 1 -23.17 50.48 -13.28
N GLU A 2 -22.68 50.15 -12.07
CA GLU A 2 -21.47 49.29 -11.91
C GLU A 2 -21.88 47.84 -12.12
N SER A 3 -21.41 47.26 -13.21
CA SER A 3 -21.50 45.81 -13.45
C SER A 3 -20.46 45.11 -12.60
N GLY A 4 -20.87 44.62 -11.43
CA GLY A 4 -20.06 43.76 -10.58
C GLY A 4 -19.80 42.44 -11.30
N LEU A 5 -18.65 42.31 -11.94
CA LEU A 5 -18.07 41.03 -12.34
C LEU A 5 -17.69 40.28 -11.07
N LEU A 6 -18.50 39.32 -10.66
CA LEU A 6 -18.11 38.30 -9.70
C LEU A 6 -16.98 37.50 -10.33
N ALA A 7 -15.74 37.79 -9.91
CA ALA A 7 -14.58 36.98 -10.26
C ALA A 7 -14.75 35.59 -9.63
N VAL A 8 -15.29 34.65 -10.39
CA VAL A 8 -15.34 33.23 -9.99
C VAL A 8 -13.92 32.71 -10.10
N SER A 9 -13.24 32.52 -8.98
CA SER A 9 -11.94 31.86 -8.97
C SER A 9 -12.04 30.49 -9.60
N PRO A 10 -11.16 30.14 -10.54
CA PRO A 10 -11.16 28.81 -11.14
C PRO A 10 -11.04 27.73 -10.07
N PRO A 11 -11.65 26.55 -10.25
CA PRO A 11 -11.70 25.50 -9.23
C PRO A 11 -10.33 25.02 -8.71
N TRP A 12 -9.23 25.21 -9.47
CA TRP A 12 -7.87 24.91 -9.03
C TRP A 12 -7.21 26.00 -8.18
N ASN A 13 -7.87 27.17 -8.02
CA ASN A 13 -7.38 28.27 -7.19
C ASN A 13 -8.08 28.34 -5.83
N ARG A 14 -8.91 27.33 -5.52
CA ARG A 14 -9.38 27.18 -4.14
C ARG A 14 -8.21 26.73 -3.29
N PRO A 15 -7.93 27.37 -2.13
CA PRO A 15 -6.97 26.82 -1.20
C PRO A 15 -7.41 25.39 -0.90
N ILE A 16 -6.52 24.43 -1.18
CA ILE A 16 -6.73 23.00 -0.88
C ILE A 16 -6.93 22.81 0.64
N PHE A 17 -6.62 23.82 1.41
CA PHE A 17 -6.82 23.92 2.84
C PHE A 17 -7.74 25.11 3.15
N GLU A 18 -9.02 24.86 3.29
CA GLU A 18 -9.77 25.64 4.28
C GLU A 18 -9.15 25.34 5.65
N PRO A 19 -9.19 26.30 6.65
CA PRO A 19 -8.54 26.10 7.94
C PRO A 19 -9.24 25.08 8.87
N SER A 20 -10.01 24.14 8.33
CA SER A 20 -10.34 22.91 9.03
C SER A 20 -9.04 22.09 9.13
N LYS A 21 -8.51 21.94 10.33
CA LYS A 21 -7.33 21.10 10.60
C LYS A 21 -7.50 19.77 9.87
N PRO A 22 -6.51 19.30 9.08
CA PRO A 22 -6.59 17.99 8.46
C PRO A 22 -6.87 16.95 9.56
N GLN A 23 -7.91 16.17 9.37
CA GLN A 23 -8.30 15.16 10.36
C GLN A 23 -7.29 14.00 10.40
N ASN A 24 -6.63 13.73 9.27
CA ASN A 24 -5.66 12.67 9.12
C ASN A 24 -4.43 13.17 8.37
N ILE A 25 -3.26 12.88 8.90
CA ILE A 25 -1.96 13.21 8.30
C ILE A 25 -1.23 11.90 8.02
N GLY A 26 -0.70 11.75 6.81
CA GLY A 26 0.20 10.67 6.44
C GLY A 26 1.60 11.20 6.14
N VAL A 27 2.60 10.34 6.32
CA VAL A 27 3.99 10.59 5.96
C VAL A 27 4.48 9.53 4.99
N SER A 28 5.56 9.81 4.24
CA SER A 28 6.07 8.87 3.23
C SER A 28 7.58 8.77 3.29
N ASN A 29 8.09 7.54 3.15
CA ASN A 29 9.53 7.20 3.18
C ASN A 29 10.22 7.65 4.48
N PHE A 30 9.54 7.42 5.60
CA PHE A 30 10.09 7.71 6.93
C PHE A 30 10.64 6.44 7.57
N SER A 31 11.77 6.59 8.26
CA SER A 31 12.26 5.58 9.20
C SER A 31 11.42 5.61 10.49
N ARG A 32 11.68 4.65 11.38
CA ARG A 32 11.07 4.61 12.71
C ARG A 32 11.38 5.88 13.51
N GLU A 33 12.63 6.32 13.52
CA GLU A 33 13.08 7.51 14.26
C GLU A 33 12.39 8.79 13.73
N GLN A 34 12.25 8.89 12.41
CA GLN A 34 11.55 10.01 11.77
C GLN A 34 10.06 9.99 12.10
N LEU A 35 9.44 8.80 12.09
CA LEU A 35 8.03 8.63 12.48
C LEU A 35 7.82 9.05 13.94
N ASP A 36 8.70 8.63 14.85
CA ASP A 36 8.60 8.99 16.27
C ASP A 36 8.79 10.50 16.49
N ALA A 37 9.71 11.11 15.78
CA ALA A 37 9.94 12.55 15.86
C ALA A 37 8.70 13.36 15.43
N VAL A 38 8.07 13.00 14.30
CA VAL A 38 6.90 13.75 13.81
C VAL A 38 5.65 13.49 14.65
N ARG A 39 5.52 12.31 15.25
CA ARG A 39 4.42 11.98 16.17
C ARG A 39 4.44 12.84 17.45
N GLY A 40 5.60 13.38 17.82
CA GLY A 40 5.71 14.36 18.90
C GLY A 40 5.03 15.71 18.63
N VAL A 41 4.75 16.02 17.35
CA VAL A 41 4.18 17.31 16.93
C VAL A 41 2.85 17.19 16.20
N ALA A 42 2.50 16.01 15.65
CA ALA A 42 1.27 15.77 14.91
C ALA A 42 0.77 14.34 15.09
N GLN A 43 -0.55 14.17 15.05
CA GLN A 43 -1.15 12.84 14.98
C GLN A 43 -0.98 12.28 13.58
N ILE A 44 -0.21 11.20 13.45
CA ILE A 44 0.03 10.51 12.18
C ILE A 44 -0.92 9.33 12.07
N SER A 45 -1.64 9.24 10.95
CA SER A 45 -2.62 8.19 10.67
C SER A 45 -2.14 7.16 9.65
N ALA A 46 -1.14 7.52 8.83
CA ALA A 46 -0.60 6.62 7.81
C ALA A 46 0.90 6.84 7.57
N LEU A 47 1.60 5.75 7.29
CA LEU A 47 2.97 5.73 6.79
C LEU A 47 3.01 5.03 5.43
N GLN A 48 3.51 5.70 4.40
CA GLN A 48 3.63 5.15 3.05
C GLN A 48 5.11 4.94 2.70
N ASN A 49 5.54 3.69 2.64
CA ASN A 49 6.91 3.32 2.28
C ASN A 49 6.92 2.31 1.13
N LYS A 50 8.09 2.16 0.48
CA LYS A 50 8.27 1.13 -0.55
C LYS A 50 8.38 -0.23 0.11
N PHE A 51 7.49 -1.15 -0.26
CA PHE A 51 7.56 -2.51 0.23
C PHE A 51 6.93 -3.50 -0.75
N SER A 52 7.66 -4.55 -1.07
CA SER A 52 7.22 -5.61 -1.99
C SER A 52 8.08 -6.85 -1.78
N PRO A 53 7.72 -8.01 -2.36
CA PRO A 53 8.59 -9.21 -2.30
C PRO A 53 10.01 -9.00 -2.85
N SER A 54 10.21 -8.03 -3.75
CA SER A 54 11.52 -7.67 -4.30
C SER A 54 12.27 -6.60 -3.50
N HIS A 55 11.62 -5.99 -2.54
CA HIS A 55 12.16 -4.94 -1.70
C HIS A 55 11.56 -5.04 -0.31
N MET A 56 12.15 -5.89 0.51
CA MET A 56 11.66 -6.26 1.84
C MET A 56 12.81 -6.25 2.85
N PRO A 57 13.41 -5.08 3.15
CA PRO A 57 14.41 -4.98 4.20
C PRO A 57 13.78 -5.29 5.57
N GLN A 58 14.55 -5.84 6.48
CA GLN A 58 14.07 -6.22 7.81
C GLN A 58 13.50 -5.03 8.58
N GLU A 59 14.07 -3.84 8.38
CA GLU A 59 13.62 -2.60 9.01
C GLU A 59 12.17 -2.26 8.62
N GLU A 60 11.76 -2.57 7.38
CA GLU A 60 10.37 -2.34 6.93
C GLU A 60 9.40 -3.37 7.54
N LEU A 61 9.81 -4.62 7.71
CA LEU A 61 9.01 -5.62 8.42
C LEU A 61 8.80 -5.22 9.89
N ASP A 62 9.84 -4.70 10.53
CA ASP A 62 9.76 -4.20 11.91
C ASP A 62 8.89 -2.94 11.98
N LEU A 63 8.96 -2.08 10.96
CA LEU A 63 8.16 -0.87 10.86
C LEU A 63 6.66 -1.18 10.63
N ILE A 64 6.34 -2.22 9.85
CA ILE A 64 4.96 -2.72 9.70
C ILE A 64 4.39 -3.17 11.06
N ARG A 65 5.15 -3.92 11.85
CA ARG A 65 4.72 -4.33 13.20
C ARG A 65 4.55 -3.13 14.12
N TYR A 66 5.52 -2.23 14.11
CA TYR A 66 5.51 -1.02 14.93
C TYR A 66 4.30 -0.11 14.61
N THR A 67 4.04 0.14 13.34
CA THR A 67 2.86 0.95 12.94
C THR A 67 1.55 0.28 13.35
N ASN A 68 1.47 -1.05 13.30
CA ASN A 68 0.31 -1.80 13.76
C ASN A 68 0.06 -1.61 15.27
N GLU A 69 1.10 -1.67 16.10
CA GLU A 69 1.01 -1.42 17.55
C GLU A 69 0.50 -0.01 17.87
N LEU A 70 0.81 0.94 17.00
CA LEU A 70 0.40 2.34 17.12
C LEU A 70 -0.98 2.65 16.52
N GLY A 71 -1.63 1.70 15.85
CA GLY A 71 -2.86 1.94 15.10
C GLY A 71 -2.68 2.84 13.87
N ILE A 72 -1.44 2.92 13.34
CA ILE A 72 -1.10 3.69 12.13
C ILE A 72 -1.21 2.76 10.93
N ALA A 73 -1.90 3.20 9.86
CA ALA A 73 -1.97 2.45 8.62
C ALA A 73 -0.59 2.41 7.93
N TYR A 74 -0.11 1.21 7.60
CA TYR A 74 1.06 1.06 6.75
C TYR A 74 0.62 0.88 5.30
N VAL A 75 1.10 1.75 4.40
CA VAL A 75 0.66 1.82 2.99
C VAL A 75 1.83 1.47 2.07
N PRO A 76 2.08 0.18 1.78
CA PRO A 76 3.15 -0.19 0.86
C PRO A 76 2.84 0.30 -0.55
N TYR A 77 3.73 1.13 -1.13
CA TYR A 77 3.65 1.44 -2.55
C TYR A 77 4.50 0.47 -3.37
N SER A 78 4.12 0.28 -4.63
CA SER A 78 4.69 -0.75 -5.52
C SER A 78 4.64 -2.17 -4.95
N PRO A 79 3.52 -2.63 -4.36
CA PRO A 79 3.44 -3.90 -3.63
C PRO A 79 3.72 -5.12 -4.51
N LEU A 80 3.58 -4.99 -5.83
CA LEU A 80 3.86 -6.03 -6.82
C LEU A 80 5.27 -5.88 -7.46
N GLY A 81 6.16 -5.06 -6.88
CA GLY A 81 7.54 -4.86 -7.35
C GLY A 81 7.75 -3.66 -8.27
N GLY A 82 6.67 -2.94 -8.65
CA GLY A 82 6.77 -1.77 -9.55
C GLY A 82 6.84 -2.12 -11.03
N THR A 83 6.89 -1.08 -11.88
CA THR A 83 6.77 -1.23 -13.34
C THR A 83 8.09 -1.22 -14.11
N PHE A 84 9.25 -0.89 -13.49
CA PHE A 84 10.51 -0.78 -14.25
C PHE A 84 11.77 -0.89 -13.37
N PRO A 85 12.73 -1.70 -13.80
CA PRO A 85 12.55 -2.87 -14.65
C PRO A 85 11.88 -4.02 -13.87
N PRO A 86 11.17 -4.95 -14.54
CA PRO A 86 10.55 -6.09 -13.87
C PRO A 86 11.58 -7.13 -13.37
N THR A 87 12.83 -6.73 -13.21
CA THR A 87 13.98 -7.60 -13.01
C THR A 87 14.27 -7.98 -11.57
N ALA A 88 13.65 -7.34 -10.59
CA ALA A 88 14.04 -7.53 -9.20
C ALA A 88 13.30 -8.69 -8.50
N PHE A 89 12.05 -8.98 -8.88
CA PHE A 89 11.30 -10.12 -8.35
C PHE A 89 10.55 -10.81 -9.47
N ASN A 90 10.94 -12.03 -9.72
CA ASN A 90 10.28 -12.84 -10.73
C ASN A 90 8.97 -13.39 -10.17
N LEU A 91 7.86 -12.68 -10.37
CA LEU A 91 6.52 -13.18 -10.06
C LEU A 91 6.18 -14.47 -10.83
N THR A 92 7.02 -14.85 -11.81
CA THR A 92 6.87 -16.10 -12.56
C THR A 92 7.64 -17.27 -11.93
N ARG A 93 8.10 -17.17 -10.67
CA ARG A 93 8.68 -18.32 -9.97
C ARG A 93 7.68 -19.49 -10.01
N PRO A 94 8.12 -20.69 -10.44
CA PRO A 94 7.23 -21.84 -10.60
C PRO A 94 6.41 -22.15 -9.35
N GLU A 95 7.00 -21.98 -8.17
CA GLU A 95 6.37 -22.24 -6.87
C GLU A 95 5.20 -21.28 -6.63
N LEU A 96 5.37 -19.98 -6.95
CA LEU A 96 4.29 -18.99 -6.82
C LEU A 96 3.17 -19.23 -7.83
N VAL A 97 3.53 -19.63 -9.06
CA VAL A 97 2.55 -19.98 -10.10
C VAL A 97 1.71 -21.19 -9.66
N GLN A 98 2.35 -22.20 -9.08
CA GLN A 98 1.66 -23.37 -8.56
C GLN A 98 0.72 -22.99 -7.40
N LEU A 99 1.18 -22.23 -6.41
CA LEU A 99 0.36 -21.79 -5.27
C LEU A 99 -0.84 -20.93 -5.71
N ALA A 100 -0.65 -20.08 -6.74
CA ALA A 100 -1.74 -19.29 -7.30
C ALA A 100 -2.79 -20.18 -8.00
N ALA A 101 -2.35 -21.21 -8.73
CA ALA A 101 -3.23 -22.18 -9.36
C ALA A 101 -3.99 -23.02 -8.32
N GLU A 102 -3.35 -23.48 -7.26
CA GLU A 102 -3.97 -24.21 -6.14
C GLU A 102 -5.04 -23.35 -5.43
N ALA A 103 -4.75 -22.06 -5.23
CA ALA A 103 -5.71 -21.11 -4.66
C ALA A 103 -6.76 -20.61 -5.66
N GLN A 104 -6.67 -20.99 -6.93
CA GLN A 104 -7.55 -20.54 -8.01
C GLN A 104 -7.62 -18.99 -8.14
N VAL A 105 -6.50 -18.31 -7.91
CA VAL A 105 -6.37 -16.86 -8.03
C VAL A 105 -5.23 -16.45 -8.96
N SER A 106 -5.21 -15.18 -9.37
CA SER A 106 -4.07 -14.64 -10.11
C SER A 106 -2.86 -14.40 -9.18
N LEU A 107 -1.66 -14.37 -9.74
CA LEU A 107 -0.44 -14.04 -8.99
C LEU A 107 -0.52 -12.69 -8.27
N PRO A 108 -1.01 -11.59 -8.88
CA PRO A 108 -1.22 -10.34 -8.16
C PRO A 108 -2.12 -10.50 -6.94
N VAL A 109 -3.21 -11.23 -7.04
CA VAL A 109 -4.13 -11.49 -5.92
C VAL A 109 -3.44 -12.27 -4.81
N LEU A 110 -2.65 -13.31 -5.15
CA LEU A 110 -1.90 -14.09 -4.17
C LEU A 110 -0.88 -13.24 -3.41
N VAL A 111 -0.11 -12.40 -4.11
CA VAL A 111 0.89 -11.52 -3.52
C VAL A 111 0.22 -10.44 -2.65
N LEU A 112 -0.89 -9.87 -3.08
CA LEU A 112 -1.65 -8.90 -2.28
C LEU A 112 -2.24 -9.54 -1.03
N ASN A 113 -2.72 -10.79 -1.11
CA ASN A 113 -3.18 -11.53 0.07
C ASN A 113 -2.06 -11.72 1.10
N TRP A 114 -0.84 -12.05 0.64
CA TRP A 114 0.31 -12.10 1.53
C TRP A 114 0.56 -10.74 2.22
N HIS A 115 0.52 -9.61 1.50
CA HIS A 115 0.64 -8.29 2.13
C HIS A 115 -0.40 -8.10 3.23
N LEU A 116 -1.67 -8.39 2.93
CA LEU A 116 -2.77 -8.25 3.89
C LEU A 116 -2.61 -9.16 5.12
N SER A 117 -1.86 -10.24 5.01
CA SER A 117 -1.57 -11.14 6.13
C SER A 117 -0.50 -10.61 7.11
N LEU A 118 0.30 -9.62 6.71
CA LEU A 118 1.39 -9.07 7.54
C LEU A 118 0.86 -8.19 8.69
N SER A 119 -0.26 -7.50 8.48
CA SER A 119 -0.85 -6.62 9.50
C SER A 119 -2.31 -6.30 9.16
N PRO A 120 -3.21 -6.22 10.16
CA PRO A 120 -4.58 -5.75 9.94
C PRO A 120 -4.67 -4.29 9.50
N ASN A 121 -3.62 -3.49 9.72
CA ASN A 121 -3.56 -2.07 9.36
C ASN A 121 -2.75 -1.81 8.08
N ILE A 122 -2.48 -2.85 7.26
CA ILE A 122 -1.77 -2.68 6.00
C ILE A 122 -2.75 -2.41 4.85
N ILE A 123 -2.41 -1.45 4.00
CA ILE A 123 -3.24 -1.03 2.86
C ILE A 123 -2.34 -0.96 1.61
N PRO A 124 -2.20 -2.05 0.83
CA PRO A 124 -1.35 -2.05 -0.36
C PRO A 124 -1.84 -1.06 -1.42
N LEU A 125 -0.97 -0.16 -1.86
CA LEU A 125 -1.27 0.81 -2.90
C LEU A 125 -1.00 0.22 -4.29
N VAL A 126 -2.05 -0.30 -4.91
CA VAL A 126 -1.98 -0.91 -6.24
C VAL A 126 -2.20 0.12 -7.33
N GLY A 127 -1.27 0.19 -8.29
CA GLY A 127 -1.40 1.01 -9.48
C GLY A 127 -1.45 0.16 -10.76
N SER A 128 -2.27 0.57 -11.72
CA SER A 128 -2.31 -0.05 -13.05
C SER A 128 -2.71 0.97 -14.11
N ARG A 129 -2.26 0.73 -15.36
CA ARG A 129 -2.73 1.47 -16.54
C ARG A 129 -3.93 0.80 -17.22
N ARG A 130 -4.27 -0.42 -16.80
CA ARG A 130 -5.36 -1.22 -17.38
C ARG A 130 -6.43 -1.46 -16.33
N PRO A 131 -7.70 -1.09 -16.61
CA PRO A 131 -8.81 -1.32 -15.70
C PRO A 131 -8.94 -2.79 -15.27
N GLU A 132 -8.71 -3.73 -16.19
CA GLU A 132 -8.83 -5.18 -15.94
C GLU A 132 -7.86 -5.63 -14.84
N SER A 133 -6.65 -5.07 -14.81
CA SER A 133 -5.66 -5.40 -13.78
C SER A 133 -6.05 -4.87 -12.40
N LEU A 134 -6.73 -3.71 -12.32
CA LEU A 134 -7.27 -3.21 -11.06
C LEU A 134 -8.45 -4.06 -10.57
N ILE A 135 -9.35 -4.41 -11.48
CA ILE A 135 -10.48 -5.30 -11.18
C ILE A 135 -9.98 -6.66 -10.69
N ASP A 136 -8.95 -7.20 -11.33
CA ASP A 136 -8.34 -8.45 -10.88
C ASP A 136 -7.72 -8.32 -9.49
N SER A 137 -6.91 -7.31 -9.26
CA SER A 137 -6.28 -7.06 -7.94
C SER A 137 -7.31 -6.89 -6.83
N ALA A 138 -8.46 -6.25 -7.11
CA ALA A 138 -9.53 -6.04 -6.13
C ALA A 138 -10.18 -7.36 -5.67
N LYS A 139 -10.05 -8.45 -6.41
CA LYS A 139 -10.55 -9.77 -5.99
C LYS A 139 -9.91 -10.26 -4.69
N VAL A 140 -8.74 -9.74 -4.30
CA VAL A 140 -8.10 -10.07 -3.01
C VAL A 140 -9.02 -9.82 -1.83
N LEU A 141 -9.96 -8.86 -1.93
CA LEU A 141 -10.90 -8.51 -0.87
C LEU A 141 -11.99 -9.57 -0.64
N THR A 142 -12.21 -10.45 -1.60
CA THR A 142 -13.27 -11.47 -1.57
C THR A 142 -12.75 -12.88 -1.83
N ALA A 143 -11.46 -13.03 -2.15
CA ALA A 143 -10.84 -14.33 -2.39
C ALA A 143 -10.72 -15.11 -1.09
N ASP A 144 -11.17 -16.36 -1.10
CA ASP A 144 -10.98 -17.31 -0.01
C ASP A 144 -9.68 -18.10 -0.26
N ILE A 145 -8.57 -17.57 0.22
CA ILE A 145 -7.24 -18.18 0.08
C ILE A 145 -6.89 -18.94 1.36
N PRO A 146 -6.66 -20.26 1.27
CA PRO A 146 -6.29 -21.05 2.45
C PRO A 146 -5.06 -20.48 3.17
N LYS A 147 -5.09 -20.50 4.50
CA LYS A 147 -3.98 -19.96 5.34
C LYS A 147 -2.67 -20.68 5.07
N GLU A 148 -2.71 -21.95 4.74
CA GLU A 148 -1.56 -22.77 4.38
C GLU A 148 -0.86 -22.25 3.13
N ILE A 149 -1.63 -21.81 2.13
CA ILE A 149 -1.08 -21.18 0.91
C ILE A 149 -0.45 -19.85 1.24
N THR A 150 -1.13 -18.98 2.02
CA THR A 150 -0.57 -17.69 2.46
C THR A 150 0.74 -17.89 3.22
N LYS A 151 0.81 -18.90 4.10
CA LYS A 151 2.03 -19.26 4.84
C LYS A 151 3.13 -19.74 3.90
N ALA A 152 2.82 -20.62 2.95
CA ALA A 152 3.79 -21.09 1.96
C ALA A 152 4.35 -19.91 1.12
N VAL A 153 3.52 -18.94 0.76
CA VAL A 153 3.97 -17.70 0.08
C VAL A 153 4.92 -16.91 0.96
N ALA A 154 4.62 -16.76 2.25
CA ALA A 154 5.49 -16.07 3.19
C ALA A 154 6.88 -16.75 3.29
N GLU A 155 6.92 -18.08 3.38
CA GLU A 155 8.16 -18.87 3.41
C GLU A 155 9.01 -18.74 2.13
N LEU A 156 8.38 -18.44 0.98
CA LEU A 156 9.11 -18.16 -0.25
C LEU A 156 9.75 -16.77 -0.28
N PHE A 157 9.25 -15.84 0.53
CA PHE A 157 9.71 -14.45 0.53
C PHE A 157 10.69 -14.14 1.66
N ILE A 158 10.61 -14.86 2.76
CA ILE A 158 11.43 -14.74 3.97
C ILE A 158 12.39 -15.90 4.07
#